data_db755bb58df544a2797a9709a9ceafb4
#
_entry.id   db755bb58df544a2797a9709a9ceafb4
#
_cell.length_a   1.000
_cell.length_b   1.000
_cell.length_c   1.000
_cell.angle_alpha   90.00
_cell.angle_beta   90.00
_cell.angle_gamma   90.00
#
_symmetry.space_group_name_H-M   'P 1'
#
loop_
_entity.id
_entity.type
_entity.pdbx_description
1 polymer ?
#
loop_
_entity_poly.entity_id
_entity_poly.type
_entity_poly.pdbx_seq_one_letter_code
_entity_poly.pdbx_strand_id
1 'polypeptide(L)'
;MAEIGFRRNMGLFMAVMIGIGATMGPGIFALPGELAHMIGPLGILVYLAMGFLTVFTALNYSELSAAIPLAGGGYSFTHRTLNRPTAFFTGWFFWIGNTLACSMYALIFALTIRAYFLPEASIPLLTLLTTVVFTAVNFMGMKEAIIVITVMNLVELAVLIGVAALGFTDIEPANLEPLAPMGWGPFVPAMALIYISYVGFELISNAAEEIIQPGKNIPRAILITLGISTAIYVFVVGVMMLSLIHISEPTRLQV
;
A
#
# COMPACT_ATOMS: atom_id res chain seq x y z
N MET A 1 12.60 -38.28 -8.21
CA MET A 1 12.57 -37.08 -7.39
C MET A 1 11.11 -36.63 -7.36
N ALA A 2 10.42 -36.67 -6.20
CA ALA A 2 9.07 -36.15 -6.10
C ALA A 2 9.15 -34.65 -6.35
N GLU A 3 8.43 -34.15 -7.35
CA GLU A 3 8.21 -32.70 -7.50
C GLU A 3 7.48 -32.23 -6.24
N ILE A 4 8.19 -31.49 -5.40
CA ILE A 4 7.60 -30.75 -4.29
C ILE A 4 6.88 -29.55 -4.94
N GLY A 5 5.78 -29.81 -5.62
CA GLY A 5 4.92 -28.78 -6.16
C GLY A 5 4.21 -28.07 -5.01
N PHE A 6 4.29 -26.75 -4.96
CA PHE A 6 3.46 -25.96 -4.04
C PHE A 6 1.99 -26.33 -4.23
N ARG A 7 1.26 -26.54 -3.12
CA ARG A 7 -0.18 -26.78 -3.19
C ARG A 7 -0.88 -25.47 -3.52
N ARG A 8 -1.56 -25.40 -4.67
CA ARG A 8 -2.38 -24.25 -5.06
C ARG A 8 -3.66 -24.22 -4.21
N ASN A 9 -3.61 -23.43 -3.14
CA ASN A 9 -4.68 -23.35 -2.14
C ASN A 9 -5.33 -21.96 -2.09
N MET A 10 -4.77 -20.96 -2.78
CA MET A 10 -5.24 -19.57 -2.71
C MET A 10 -6.19 -19.24 -3.84
N GLY A 11 -7.45 -18.92 -3.47
CA GLY A 11 -8.44 -18.39 -4.39
C GLY A 11 -8.25 -16.89 -4.65
N LEU A 12 -9.12 -16.34 -5.52
CA LEU A 12 -9.13 -14.92 -5.88
C LEU A 12 -9.19 -14.00 -4.64
N PHE A 13 -10.05 -14.31 -3.68
CA PHE A 13 -10.23 -13.51 -2.47
C PHE A 13 -8.90 -13.38 -1.68
N MET A 14 -8.20 -14.49 -1.45
CA MET A 14 -6.92 -14.47 -0.74
C MET A 14 -5.86 -13.67 -1.51
N ALA A 15 -5.82 -13.81 -2.84
CA ALA A 15 -4.90 -13.03 -3.67
C ALA A 15 -5.19 -11.53 -3.58
N VAL A 16 -6.47 -11.12 -3.56
CA VAL A 16 -6.87 -9.72 -3.34
C VAL A 16 -6.47 -9.24 -1.95
N MET A 17 -6.65 -10.07 -0.90
CA MET A 17 -6.24 -9.70 0.46
C MET A 17 -4.71 -9.49 0.57
N ILE A 18 -3.91 -10.32 -0.08
CA ILE A 18 -2.46 -10.09 -0.18
C ILE A 18 -2.18 -8.72 -0.83
N GLY A 19 -2.83 -8.46 -1.96
CA GLY A 19 -2.65 -7.19 -2.67
C GLY A 19 -3.07 -5.97 -1.84
N ILE A 20 -4.23 -6.01 -1.20
CA ILE A 20 -4.73 -4.93 -0.34
C ILE A 20 -3.74 -4.68 0.80
N GLY A 21 -3.34 -5.72 1.55
CA GLY A 21 -2.41 -5.55 2.67
C GLY A 21 -1.01 -5.11 2.27
N ALA A 22 -0.59 -5.43 1.04
CA ALA A 22 0.68 -4.95 0.52
C ALA A 22 0.61 -3.50 0.03
N THR A 23 -0.54 -3.07 -0.53
CA THR A 23 -0.73 -1.74 -1.13
C THR A 23 -1.20 -0.73 -0.09
N MET A 24 -2.18 -1.10 0.75
CA MET A 24 -2.72 -0.23 1.79
C MET A 24 -1.85 -0.32 3.05
N GLY A 25 -0.67 0.25 2.98
CA GLY A 25 0.27 0.33 4.09
C GLY A 25 0.14 1.67 4.86
N PRO A 26 1.15 2.05 5.64
CA PRO A 26 1.14 3.28 6.43
C PRO A 26 1.02 4.57 5.59
N GLY A 27 1.14 4.48 4.26
CA GLY A 27 1.02 5.62 3.35
C GLY A 27 -0.30 6.35 3.46
N ILE A 28 -1.44 5.64 3.59
CA ILE A 28 -2.76 6.29 3.70
C ILE A 28 -2.96 7.01 5.03
N PHE A 29 -2.23 6.64 6.08
CA PHE A 29 -2.32 7.31 7.38
C PHE A 29 -1.33 8.48 7.51
N ALA A 30 -0.16 8.39 6.89
CA ALA A 30 0.92 9.36 7.04
C ALA A 30 0.92 10.45 5.96
N LEU A 31 0.63 10.08 4.71
CA LEU A 31 0.81 11.00 3.58
C LEU A 31 -0.32 12.00 3.34
N PRO A 32 -1.60 11.75 3.68
CA PRO A 32 -2.66 12.74 3.45
C PRO A 32 -2.43 14.07 4.18
N GLY A 33 -1.88 14.05 5.39
CA GLY A 33 -1.53 15.26 6.13
C GLY A 33 -0.44 16.07 5.42
N GLU A 34 0.64 15.41 5.00
CA GLU A 34 1.71 16.05 4.25
C GLU A 34 1.22 16.59 2.90
N LEU A 35 0.37 15.81 2.23
CA LEU A 35 -0.24 16.21 0.97
C LEU A 35 -1.14 17.45 1.14
N ALA A 36 -1.90 17.52 2.24
CA ALA A 36 -2.73 18.69 2.56
C ALA A 36 -1.90 19.96 2.69
N HIS A 37 -0.75 19.88 3.38
CA HIS A 37 0.20 21.00 3.49
C HIS A 37 0.85 21.37 2.16
N MET A 38 1.14 20.38 1.31
CA MET A 38 1.85 20.58 0.05
C MET A 38 0.96 21.18 -1.04
N ILE A 39 -0.32 20.78 -1.11
CA ILE A 39 -1.16 21.10 -2.28
C ILE A 39 -2.63 21.40 -1.94
N GLY A 40 -3.04 21.16 -0.69
CA GLY A 40 -4.42 21.38 -0.25
C GLY A 40 -5.42 20.42 -0.91
N PRO A 41 -6.68 20.89 -1.18
CA PRO A 41 -7.75 20.04 -1.71
C PRO A 41 -7.43 19.35 -3.03
N LEU A 42 -6.50 19.90 -3.82
CA LEU A 42 -6.02 19.29 -5.07
C LEU A 42 -5.41 17.90 -4.84
N GLY A 43 -5.05 17.55 -3.60
CA GLY A 43 -4.58 16.21 -3.20
C GLY A 43 -5.54 15.09 -3.57
N ILE A 44 -6.84 15.33 -3.63
CA ILE A 44 -7.85 14.35 -4.08
C ILE A 44 -7.58 13.96 -5.54
N LEU A 45 -7.33 14.96 -6.40
CA LEU A 45 -7.01 14.73 -7.81
C LEU A 45 -5.64 14.08 -7.98
N VAL A 46 -4.69 14.34 -7.08
CA VAL A 46 -3.37 13.68 -7.08
C VAL A 46 -3.52 12.17 -6.86
N TYR A 47 -4.32 11.73 -5.87
CA TYR A 47 -4.60 10.30 -5.66
C TYR A 47 -5.32 9.68 -6.85
N LEU A 48 -6.33 10.35 -7.41
CA LEU A 48 -7.05 9.85 -8.58
C LEU A 48 -6.12 9.70 -9.81
N ALA A 49 -5.33 10.73 -10.09
CA ALA A 49 -4.37 10.72 -11.20
C ALA A 49 -3.30 9.65 -11.02
N MET A 50 -2.80 9.46 -9.79
CA MET A 50 -1.81 8.42 -9.50
C MET A 50 -2.40 7.02 -9.66
N GLY A 51 -3.63 6.78 -9.16
CA GLY A 51 -4.36 5.55 -9.38
C GLY A 51 -4.52 5.24 -10.86
N PHE A 52 -4.90 6.23 -11.67
CA PHE A 52 -5.02 6.09 -13.12
C PHE A 52 -3.68 5.73 -13.79
N LEU A 53 -2.59 6.40 -13.43
CA LEU A 53 -1.26 6.08 -13.97
C LEU A 53 -0.80 4.68 -13.57
N THR A 54 -1.11 4.26 -12.35
CA THR A 54 -0.74 2.93 -11.85
C THR A 54 -1.46 1.79 -12.60
N VAL A 55 -2.63 2.08 -13.21
CA VAL A 55 -3.34 1.10 -14.06
C VAL A 55 -2.43 0.54 -15.15
N PHE A 56 -1.62 1.37 -15.80
CA PHE A 56 -0.73 0.91 -16.87
C PHE A 56 0.31 -0.09 -16.35
N THR A 57 0.87 0.15 -15.17
CA THR A 57 1.78 -0.80 -14.53
C THR A 57 1.05 -2.08 -14.12
N ALA A 58 -0.14 -1.95 -13.56
CA ALA A 58 -0.99 -3.09 -13.16
C ALA A 58 -1.38 -3.98 -14.34
N LEU A 59 -1.69 -3.40 -15.49
CA LEU A 59 -1.99 -4.15 -16.72
C LEU A 59 -0.76 -4.93 -17.21
N ASN A 60 0.42 -4.31 -17.21
CA ASN A 60 1.67 -5.00 -17.57
C ASN A 60 1.96 -6.18 -16.62
N TYR A 61 1.83 -5.97 -15.31
CA TYR A 61 1.99 -7.07 -14.34
C TYR A 61 0.94 -8.15 -14.51
N SER A 62 -0.30 -7.78 -14.82
CA SER A 62 -1.39 -8.72 -15.08
C SER A 62 -1.10 -9.61 -16.30
N GLU A 63 -0.64 -9.03 -17.39
CA GLU A 63 -0.29 -9.76 -18.61
C GLU A 63 0.91 -10.67 -18.39
N LEU A 64 1.99 -10.15 -17.80
CA LEU A 64 3.20 -10.92 -17.51
C LEU A 64 2.93 -12.05 -16.52
N SER A 65 2.12 -11.83 -15.49
CA SER A 65 1.75 -12.89 -14.53
C SER A 65 0.86 -13.97 -15.15
N ALA A 66 0.04 -13.62 -16.11
CA ALA A 66 -0.78 -14.60 -16.85
C ALA A 66 0.10 -15.46 -17.78
N ALA A 67 1.08 -14.85 -18.43
CA ALA A 67 2.00 -15.54 -19.34
C ALA A 67 3.08 -16.35 -18.60
N ILE A 68 3.55 -15.87 -17.44
CA ILE A 68 4.64 -16.46 -16.65
C ILE A 68 4.16 -16.62 -15.19
N PRO A 69 3.31 -17.60 -14.90
CA PRO A 69 2.74 -17.81 -13.57
C PRO A 69 3.71 -18.54 -12.63
N LEU A 70 4.88 -17.94 -12.42
CA LEU A 70 5.96 -18.42 -11.55
C LEU A 70 6.15 -17.46 -10.38
N ALA A 71 6.54 -17.99 -9.23
CA ALA A 71 6.95 -17.18 -8.09
C ALA A 71 8.15 -16.29 -8.45
N GLY A 72 8.26 -15.13 -7.73
CA GLY A 72 9.35 -14.17 -7.93
C GLY A 72 8.99 -12.96 -8.79
N GLY A 73 7.74 -12.86 -9.29
CA GLY A 73 7.21 -11.66 -9.93
C GLY A 73 8.17 -11.03 -10.94
N GLY A 74 8.52 -9.75 -10.74
CA GLY A 74 9.39 -8.98 -11.63
C GLY A 74 10.75 -9.63 -11.93
N TYR A 75 11.34 -10.38 -10.97
CA TYR A 75 12.55 -11.18 -11.22
C TYR A 75 12.30 -12.25 -12.27
N SER A 76 11.23 -13.05 -12.09
CA SER A 76 10.89 -14.15 -12.98
C SER A 76 10.53 -13.65 -14.38
N PHE A 77 9.85 -12.53 -14.49
CA PHE A 77 9.54 -11.90 -15.78
C PHE A 77 10.81 -11.49 -16.51
N THR A 78 11.69 -10.74 -15.83
CA THR A 78 12.96 -10.27 -16.40
C THR A 78 13.87 -11.40 -16.81
N HIS A 79 13.93 -12.47 -15.99
CA HIS A 79 14.74 -13.65 -16.29
C HIS A 79 14.27 -14.40 -17.54
N ARG A 80 12.96 -14.41 -17.79
CA ARG A 80 12.35 -15.10 -18.95
C ARG A 80 12.34 -14.26 -20.22
N THR A 81 12.26 -12.94 -20.11
CA THR A 81 12.05 -12.05 -21.26
C THR A 81 13.32 -11.32 -21.69
N LEU A 82 14.25 -11.10 -20.78
CA LEU A 82 15.49 -10.36 -21.04
C LEU A 82 16.71 -11.27 -20.85
N ASN A 83 17.66 -10.87 -20.02
CA ASN A 83 18.92 -11.57 -19.78
C ASN A 83 19.19 -11.76 -18.28
N ARG A 84 20.11 -12.69 -17.97
CA ARG A 84 20.47 -13.03 -16.58
C ARG A 84 21.00 -11.84 -15.75
N PRO A 85 21.91 -10.98 -16.27
CA PRO A 85 22.37 -9.82 -15.51
C PRO A 85 21.23 -8.87 -15.12
N THR A 86 20.35 -8.53 -16.07
CA THR A 86 19.19 -7.65 -15.78
C THR A 86 18.26 -8.28 -14.75
N ALA A 87 18.00 -9.58 -14.85
CA ALA A 87 17.20 -10.31 -13.87
C ALA A 87 17.84 -10.28 -12.47
N PHE A 88 19.16 -10.47 -12.39
CA PHE A 88 19.88 -10.38 -11.12
C PHE A 88 19.69 -9.01 -10.46
N PHE A 89 19.90 -7.91 -11.21
CA PHE A 89 19.71 -6.57 -10.68
C PHE A 89 18.24 -6.30 -10.28
N THR A 90 17.27 -6.77 -11.07
CA THR A 90 15.85 -6.66 -10.72
C THR A 90 15.57 -7.36 -9.39
N GLY A 91 15.99 -8.60 -9.21
CA GLY A 91 15.79 -9.34 -7.97
C GLY A 91 16.52 -8.71 -6.78
N TRP A 92 17.74 -8.22 -6.99
CA TRP A 92 18.54 -7.57 -5.96
C TRP A 92 17.91 -6.27 -5.47
N PHE A 93 17.50 -5.39 -6.39
CA PHE A 93 16.84 -4.14 -6.03
C PHE A 93 15.47 -4.38 -5.38
N PHE A 94 14.74 -5.38 -5.85
CA PHE A 94 13.47 -5.78 -5.23
C PHE A 94 13.67 -6.25 -3.79
N TRP A 95 14.68 -7.07 -3.55
CA TRP A 95 15.03 -7.55 -2.21
C TRP A 95 15.46 -6.42 -1.28
N ILE A 96 16.36 -5.54 -1.71
CA ILE A 96 16.79 -4.38 -0.92
C ILE A 96 15.60 -3.46 -0.64
N GLY A 97 14.81 -3.11 -1.66
CA GLY A 97 13.67 -2.22 -1.53
C GLY A 97 12.66 -2.74 -0.52
N ASN A 98 12.27 -4.02 -0.61
CA ASN A 98 11.34 -4.62 0.34
C ASN A 98 11.94 -4.72 1.76
N THR A 99 13.23 -5.01 1.89
CA THR A 99 13.89 -5.06 3.21
C THR A 99 13.87 -3.68 3.89
N LEU A 100 14.17 -2.61 3.14
CA LEU A 100 14.09 -1.24 3.64
C LEU A 100 12.64 -0.84 3.98
N ALA A 101 11.67 -1.20 3.15
CA ALA A 101 10.26 -0.96 3.40
C ALA A 101 9.78 -1.66 4.69
N CYS A 102 10.10 -2.94 4.87
CA CYS A 102 9.77 -3.68 6.10
C CYS A 102 10.39 -3.02 7.34
N SER A 103 11.64 -2.57 7.25
CA SER A 103 12.32 -1.87 8.35
C SER A 103 11.64 -0.54 8.70
N MET A 104 11.22 0.22 7.68
CA MET A 104 10.47 1.45 7.85
C MET A 104 9.11 1.20 8.51
N TYR A 105 8.37 0.18 8.07
CA TYR A 105 7.07 -0.16 8.64
C TYR A 105 7.16 -0.60 10.10
N ALA A 106 8.16 -1.42 10.43
CA ALA A 106 8.42 -1.83 11.81
C ALA A 106 8.76 -0.62 12.70
N LEU A 107 9.53 0.35 12.19
CA LEU A 107 9.86 1.59 12.90
C LEU A 107 8.64 2.47 13.11
N ILE A 108 7.82 2.70 12.06
CA ILE A 108 6.58 3.50 12.16
C ILE A 108 5.64 2.88 13.19
N PHE A 109 5.47 1.56 13.17
CA PHE A 109 4.65 0.84 14.15
C PHE A 109 5.18 1.04 15.58
N ALA A 110 6.50 0.90 15.78
CA ALA A 110 7.15 1.11 17.08
C ALA A 110 6.96 2.55 17.60
N LEU A 111 7.10 3.55 16.72
CA LEU A 111 6.87 4.96 17.04
C LEU A 111 5.41 5.20 17.45
N THR A 112 4.46 4.60 16.76
CA THR A 112 3.03 4.70 17.07
C THR A 112 2.72 4.06 18.43
N ILE A 113 3.22 2.85 18.68
CA ILE A 113 3.06 2.18 19.99
C ILE A 113 3.65 3.02 21.11
N ARG A 114 4.84 3.58 20.91
CA ARG A 114 5.45 4.47 21.90
C ARG A 114 4.62 5.71 22.15
N ALA A 115 4.13 6.36 21.10
CA ALA A 115 3.40 7.63 21.22
C ALA A 115 2.08 7.49 21.99
N TYR A 116 1.35 6.38 21.79
CA TYR A 116 -0.02 6.24 22.31
C TYR A 116 -0.17 5.24 23.46
N PHE A 117 0.72 4.27 23.59
CA PHE A 117 0.55 3.16 24.55
C PHE A 117 1.69 3.01 25.55
N LEU A 118 2.94 3.21 25.13
CA LEU A 118 4.14 2.95 25.94
C LEU A 118 5.16 4.08 25.83
N PRO A 119 4.91 5.27 26.39
CA PRO A 119 5.77 6.46 26.22
C PRO A 119 7.24 6.26 26.62
N GLU A 120 7.49 5.43 27.65
CA GLU A 120 8.82 5.16 28.19
C GLU A 120 9.57 4.01 27.49
N ALA A 121 8.91 3.32 26.53
CA ALA A 121 9.53 2.17 25.87
C ALA A 121 10.61 2.60 24.89
N SER A 122 11.66 1.78 24.79
CA SER A 122 12.75 1.97 23.83
C SER A 122 12.27 1.67 22.40
N ILE A 123 12.43 2.65 21.49
CA ILE A 123 12.05 2.48 20.08
C ILE A 123 12.78 1.28 19.43
N PRO A 124 14.13 1.12 19.60
CA PRO A 124 14.82 -0.04 19.04
C PRO A 124 14.26 -1.38 19.56
N LEU A 125 13.89 -1.44 20.84
CA LEU A 125 13.31 -2.66 21.42
C LEU A 125 11.92 -2.96 20.82
N LEU A 126 11.05 -1.96 20.70
CA LEU A 126 9.73 -2.12 20.07
C LEU A 126 9.84 -2.54 18.61
N THR A 127 10.76 -1.93 17.86
CA THR A 127 11.03 -2.29 16.45
C THR A 127 11.50 -3.73 16.34
N LEU A 128 12.43 -4.16 17.22
CA LEU A 128 12.93 -5.53 17.25
C LEU A 128 11.80 -6.52 17.58
N LEU A 129 11.00 -6.24 18.62
CA LEU A 129 9.87 -7.09 19.01
C LEU A 129 8.85 -7.21 17.87
N THR A 130 8.50 -6.12 17.21
CA THR A 130 7.61 -6.12 16.04
C THR A 130 8.16 -7.03 14.95
N THR A 131 9.42 -6.86 14.60
CA THR A 131 10.08 -7.67 13.57
C THR A 131 10.08 -9.15 13.94
N VAL A 132 10.40 -9.50 15.20
CA VAL A 132 10.40 -10.88 15.68
C VAL A 132 9.01 -11.50 15.61
N VAL A 133 7.97 -10.77 16.06
CA VAL A 133 6.58 -11.27 16.03
C VAL A 133 6.13 -11.58 14.60
N PHE A 134 6.29 -10.64 13.67
CA PHE A 134 5.88 -10.87 12.28
C PHE A 134 6.75 -11.92 11.56
N THR A 135 8.02 -12.02 11.91
CA THR A 135 8.88 -13.10 11.42
C THR A 135 8.38 -14.46 11.93
N ALA A 136 8.03 -14.56 13.21
CA ALA A 136 7.48 -15.79 13.78
C ALA A 136 6.16 -16.21 13.09
N VAL A 137 5.27 -15.26 12.79
CA VAL A 137 4.03 -15.54 12.03
C VAL A 137 4.36 -16.10 10.65
N ASN A 138 5.37 -15.56 9.95
CA ASN A 138 5.79 -16.09 8.66
C ASN A 138 6.36 -17.52 8.75
N PHE A 139 7.03 -17.88 9.85
CA PHE A 139 7.50 -19.26 10.06
C PHE A 139 6.37 -20.26 10.31
N MET A 140 5.18 -19.82 10.73
CA MET A 140 4.02 -20.70 10.90
C MET A 140 3.47 -21.24 9.58
N GLY A 141 3.74 -20.54 8.49
CA GLY A 141 3.36 -20.94 7.14
C GLY A 141 2.49 -19.91 6.42
N MET A 142 2.38 -20.08 5.09
CA MET A 142 1.67 -19.13 4.21
C MET A 142 0.18 -18.99 4.58
N LYS A 143 -0.48 -20.09 4.94
CA LYS A 143 -1.91 -20.08 5.28
C LYS A 143 -2.21 -19.22 6.51
N GLU A 144 -1.41 -19.40 7.55
CA GLU A 144 -1.51 -18.66 8.81
C GLU A 144 -1.18 -17.18 8.60
N ALA A 145 -0.14 -16.89 7.84
CA ALA A 145 0.23 -15.52 7.48
C ALA A 145 -0.90 -14.81 6.72
N ILE A 146 -1.57 -15.47 5.77
CA ILE A 146 -2.70 -14.90 5.02
C ILE A 146 -3.90 -14.62 5.94
N ILE A 147 -4.18 -15.49 6.90
CA ILE A 147 -5.25 -15.25 7.88
C ILE A 147 -4.95 -13.98 8.68
N VAL A 148 -3.73 -13.85 9.19
CA VAL A 148 -3.30 -12.65 9.93
C VAL A 148 -3.42 -11.40 9.06
N ILE A 149 -2.89 -11.42 7.84
CA ILE A 149 -3.00 -10.31 6.88
C ILE A 149 -4.47 -9.96 6.63
N THR A 150 -5.33 -10.96 6.40
CA THR A 150 -6.77 -10.72 6.14
C THR A 150 -7.45 -10.04 7.32
N VAL A 151 -7.19 -10.50 8.55
CA VAL A 151 -7.76 -9.88 9.76
C VAL A 151 -7.25 -8.44 9.91
N MET A 152 -5.96 -8.21 9.73
CA MET A 152 -5.37 -6.87 9.82
C MET A 152 -5.97 -5.93 8.76
N ASN A 153 -6.11 -6.38 7.52
CA ASN A 153 -6.74 -5.60 6.45
C ASN A 153 -8.20 -5.25 6.77
N LEU A 154 -8.97 -6.19 7.31
CA LEU A 154 -10.35 -5.92 7.69
C LEU A 154 -10.45 -4.88 8.82
N VAL A 155 -9.54 -4.94 9.79
CA VAL A 155 -9.44 -3.93 10.85
C VAL A 155 -9.04 -2.58 10.25
N GLU A 156 -8.04 -2.56 9.39
CA GLU A 156 -7.58 -1.35 8.68
C GLU A 156 -8.72 -0.70 7.89
N LEU A 157 -9.43 -1.48 7.07
CA LEU A 157 -10.58 -1.01 6.31
C LEU A 157 -11.69 -0.48 7.22
N ALA A 158 -11.99 -1.17 8.32
CA ALA A 158 -12.98 -0.71 9.29
C ALA A 158 -12.59 0.62 9.93
N VAL A 159 -11.32 0.81 10.27
CA VAL A 159 -10.80 2.07 10.80
C VAL A 159 -10.89 3.18 9.77
N LEU A 160 -10.45 2.95 8.52
CA LEU A 160 -10.50 3.94 7.45
C LEU A 160 -11.94 4.37 7.13
N ILE A 161 -12.86 3.40 7.03
CA ILE A 161 -14.27 3.69 6.80
C ILE A 161 -14.88 4.42 8.02
N GLY A 162 -14.50 4.01 9.23
CA GLY A 162 -14.95 4.67 10.46
C GLY A 162 -14.51 6.13 10.54
N VAL A 163 -13.24 6.41 10.27
CA VAL A 163 -12.70 7.79 10.23
C VAL A 163 -13.40 8.61 9.15
N ALA A 164 -13.58 8.02 7.95
CA ALA A 164 -14.29 8.69 6.87
C ALA A 164 -15.76 8.94 7.21
N ALA A 165 -16.45 8.00 7.88
CA ALA A 165 -17.83 8.18 8.29
C ALA A 165 -18.00 9.29 9.35
N LEU A 166 -17.07 9.40 10.29
CA LEU A 166 -17.05 10.47 11.28
C LEU A 166 -16.78 11.83 10.63
N GLY A 167 -15.79 11.92 9.74
CA GLY A 167 -15.46 13.14 9.03
C GLY A 167 -16.53 13.56 8.01
N PHE A 168 -17.37 12.63 7.55
CA PHE A 168 -18.42 12.91 6.57
C PHE A 168 -19.49 13.88 7.09
N THR A 169 -19.72 13.89 8.41
CA THR A 169 -20.67 14.82 9.04
C THR A 169 -20.21 16.27 9.04
N ASP A 170 -18.89 16.48 8.94
CA ASP A 170 -18.25 17.79 9.05
C ASP A 170 -17.72 18.29 7.68
N ILE A 171 -18.20 17.70 6.58
CA ILE A 171 -17.84 18.12 5.24
C ILE A 171 -18.40 19.52 4.95
N GLU A 172 -17.51 20.45 4.67
CA GLU A 172 -17.84 21.75 4.14
C GLU A 172 -17.37 21.88 2.68
N PRO A 173 -18.27 21.96 1.70
CA PRO A 173 -17.90 22.12 0.29
C PRO A 173 -17.05 23.37 0.01
N ALA A 174 -17.17 24.40 0.85
CA ALA A 174 -16.35 25.60 0.78
C ALA A 174 -14.84 25.30 0.95
N ASN A 175 -14.47 24.21 1.61
CA ASN A 175 -13.08 23.79 1.78
C ASN A 175 -12.41 23.32 0.46
N LEU A 176 -13.19 23.14 -0.61
CA LEU A 176 -12.64 22.93 -1.96
C LEU A 176 -12.13 24.22 -2.62
N GLU A 177 -12.47 25.38 -2.09
CA GLU A 177 -12.10 26.66 -2.70
C GLU A 177 -11.06 27.41 -1.85
N PRO A 178 -9.92 27.78 -2.43
CA PRO A 178 -9.48 27.48 -3.80
C PRO A 178 -8.99 26.03 -3.93
N LEU A 179 -9.35 25.34 -5.01
CA LEU A 179 -8.92 23.95 -5.28
C LEU A 179 -7.39 23.78 -5.29
N ALA A 180 -6.68 24.79 -5.76
CA ALA A 180 -5.22 24.81 -5.85
C ALA A 180 -4.63 26.03 -5.12
N PRO A 181 -4.67 26.08 -3.77
CA PRO A 181 -4.20 27.23 -3.00
C PRO A 181 -2.71 27.50 -3.19
N MET A 182 -1.91 26.46 -3.43
CA MET A 182 -0.47 26.54 -3.71
C MET A 182 -0.16 26.55 -5.24
N GLY A 183 -1.19 26.69 -6.08
CA GLY A 183 -1.06 26.57 -7.53
C GLY A 183 -0.85 25.13 -7.99
N TRP A 184 -0.57 24.94 -9.29
CA TRP A 184 -0.39 23.61 -9.91
C TRP A 184 1.05 23.11 -9.88
N GLY A 185 2.02 23.94 -9.49
CA GLY A 185 3.44 23.56 -9.44
C GLY A 185 3.73 22.32 -8.62
N PRO A 186 3.18 22.16 -7.39
CA PRO A 186 3.42 21.00 -6.56
C PRO A 186 2.73 19.70 -7.01
N PHE A 187 1.89 19.71 -8.08
CA PHE A 187 1.09 18.54 -8.47
C PHE A 187 1.94 17.30 -8.82
N VAL A 188 2.96 17.47 -9.65
CA VAL A 188 3.85 16.35 -10.05
C VAL A 188 4.72 15.88 -8.88
N PRO A 189 5.36 16.74 -8.10
CA PRO A 189 6.02 16.33 -6.85
C PRO A 189 5.09 15.60 -5.88
N ALA A 190 3.85 16.06 -5.73
CA ALA A 190 2.85 15.40 -4.89
C ALA A 190 2.50 13.99 -5.40
N MET A 191 2.36 13.81 -6.71
CA MET A 191 2.18 12.47 -7.30
C MET A 191 3.39 11.56 -7.00
N ALA A 192 4.60 12.07 -7.09
CA ALA A 192 5.80 11.31 -6.75
C ALA A 192 5.81 10.89 -5.27
N LEU A 193 5.37 11.77 -4.37
CA LEU A 193 5.25 11.48 -2.94
C LEU A 193 4.28 10.34 -2.67
N ILE A 194 3.08 10.39 -3.23
CA ILE A 194 2.03 9.38 -2.96
C ILE A 194 2.18 8.09 -3.79
N TYR A 195 3.12 8.05 -4.74
CA TYR A 195 3.37 6.84 -5.54
C TYR A 195 3.59 5.61 -4.65
N ILE A 196 4.28 5.78 -3.53
CA ILE A 196 4.55 4.68 -2.58
C ILE A 196 3.26 4.06 -2.02
N SER A 197 2.15 4.81 -1.94
CA SER A 197 0.85 4.28 -1.49
C SER A 197 0.21 3.34 -2.50
N TYR A 198 0.70 3.32 -3.74
CA TYR A 198 0.20 2.45 -4.81
C TYR A 198 1.14 1.28 -5.11
N VAL A 199 2.31 1.21 -4.47
CA VAL A 199 3.24 0.08 -4.56
C VAL A 199 2.73 -1.05 -3.66
N GLY A 200 2.82 -2.31 -4.12
CA GLY A 200 2.45 -3.48 -3.32
C GLY A 200 1.59 -4.51 -4.06
N PHE A 201 0.69 -4.09 -4.96
CA PHE A 201 -0.15 -5.02 -5.72
C PHE A 201 0.66 -6.04 -6.54
N GLU A 202 1.87 -5.70 -6.93
CA GLU A 202 2.80 -6.57 -7.66
C GLU A 202 3.24 -7.78 -6.83
N LEU A 203 3.14 -7.71 -5.49
CA LEU A 203 3.47 -8.84 -4.61
C LEU A 203 2.52 -10.02 -4.78
N ILE A 204 1.32 -9.81 -5.34
CA ILE A 204 0.40 -10.89 -5.74
C ILE A 204 1.11 -11.86 -6.71
N SER A 205 1.93 -11.34 -7.62
CA SER A 205 2.66 -12.16 -8.58
C SER A 205 3.74 -13.03 -7.95
N ASN A 206 4.25 -12.67 -6.77
CA ASN A 206 5.22 -13.49 -6.03
C ASN A 206 4.60 -14.78 -5.48
N ALA A 207 3.28 -14.78 -5.23
CA ALA A 207 2.52 -15.93 -4.75
C ALA A 207 1.93 -16.79 -5.90
N ALA A 208 2.36 -16.60 -7.14
CA ALA A 208 1.76 -17.21 -8.33
C ALA A 208 1.67 -18.73 -8.28
N GLU A 209 2.62 -19.40 -7.63
CA GLU A 209 2.65 -20.87 -7.54
C GLU A 209 1.64 -21.43 -6.54
N GLU A 210 1.13 -20.62 -5.63
CA GLU A 210 0.13 -21.00 -4.63
C GLU A 210 -1.29 -20.60 -5.02
N ILE A 211 -1.45 -19.75 -6.05
CA ILE A 211 -2.75 -19.26 -6.51
C ILE A 211 -3.41 -20.28 -7.46
N ILE A 212 -4.68 -20.57 -7.19
CA ILE A 212 -5.52 -21.42 -8.04
C ILE A 212 -5.78 -20.69 -9.35
N GLN A 213 -5.59 -21.35 -10.49
CA GLN A 213 -5.75 -20.75 -11.82
C GLN A 213 -5.01 -19.40 -11.96
N PRO A 214 -3.67 -19.36 -11.77
CA PRO A 214 -2.92 -18.12 -11.65
C PRO A 214 -3.09 -17.21 -12.87
N GLY A 215 -3.10 -17.76 -14.10
CA GLY A 215 -3.32 -16.98 -15.31
C GLY A 215 -4.65 -16.23 -15.38
N LYS A 216 -5.59 -16.56 -14.50
CA LYS A 216 -6.93 -15.94 -14.42
C LYS A 216 -7.08 -15.09 -13.16
N ASN A 217 -6.65 -15.63 -12.03
CA ASN A 217 -6.87 -15.00 -10.72
C ASN A 217 -5.87 -13.91 -10.40
N ILE A 218 -4.60 -14.01 -10.83
CA ILE A 218 -3.61 -12.96 -10.59
C ILE A 218 -3.98 -11.66 -11.31
N PRO A 219 -4.27 -11.65 -12.63
CA PRO A 219 -4.70 -10.42 -13.31
C PRO A 219 -5.90 -9.77 -12.65
N ARG A 220 -6.90 -10.59 -12.29
CA ARG A 220 -8.10 -10.09 -11.62
C ARG A 220 -7.81 -9.54 -10.24
N ALA A 221 -6.97 -10.23 -9.46
CA ALA A 221 -6.59 -9.79 -8.12
C ALA A 221 -5.84 -8.44 -8.18
N ILE A 222 -4.90 -8.27 -9.11
CA ILE A 222 -4.16 -7.02 -9.29
C ILE A 222 -5.11 -5.86 -9.61
N LEU A 223 -6.00 -6.03 -10.58
CA LEU A 223 -6.93 -4.96 -10.99
C LEU A 223 -7.98 -4.66 -9.91
N ILE A 224 -8.50 -5.68 -9.23
CA ILE A 224 -9.45 -5.50 -8.12
C ILE A 224 -8.76 -4.78 -6.97
N THR A 225 -7.55 -5.19 -6.60
CA THR A 225 -6.76 -4.53 -5.54
C THR A 225 -6.57 -3.06 -5.85
N LEU A 226 -6.07 -2.73 -7.05
CA LEU A 226 -5.84 -1.36 -7.46
C LEU A 226 -7.14 -0.54 -7.47
N GLY A 227 -8.23 -1.10 -7.98
CA GLY A 227 -9.54 -0.44 -8.00
C GLY A 227 -10.08 -0.14 -6.60
N ILE A 228 -10.03 -1.12 -5.69
CA ILE A 228 -10.46 -0.96 -4.30
C ILE A 228 -9.58 0.06 -3.58
N SER A 229 -8.25 -0.08 -3.66
CA SER A 229 -7.32 0.84 -3.00
C SER A 229 -7.51 2.27 -3.49
N THR A 230 -7.62 2.49 -4.81
CA THR A 230 -7.86 3.82 -5.37
C THR A 230 -9.18 4.41 -4.88
N ALA A 231 -10.27 3.62 -4.88
CA ALA A 231 -11.58 4.10 -4.42
C ALA A 231 -11.54 4.50 -2.94
N ILE A 232 -10.91 3.68 -2.09
CA ILE A 232 -10.77 3.96 -0.66
C ILE A 232 -9.89 5.20 -0.45
N TYR A 233 -8.76 5.30 -1.15
CA TYR A 233 -7.86 6.46 -1.02
C TYR A 233 -8.56 7.76 -1.41
N VAL A 234 -9.21 7.80 -2.57
CA VAL A 234 -9.94 8.99 -3.02
C VAL A 234 -11.06 9.36 -2.05
N PHE A 235 -11.78 8.37 -1.53
CA PHE A 235 -12.86 8.59 -0.57
C PHE A 235 -12.33 9.12 0.77
N VAL A 236 -11.36 8.43 1.38
CA VAL A 236 -10.80 8.81 2.69
C VAL A 236 -10.10 10.16 2.63
N VAL A 237 -9.25 10.35 1.62
CA VAL A 237 -8.55 11.64 1.42
C VAL A 237 -9.54 12.75 1.10
N GLY A 238 -10.56 12.45 0.31
CA GLY A 238 -11.65 13.38 0.04
C GLY A 238 -12.33 13.88 1.31
N VAL A 239 -12.72 12.96 2.19
CA VAL A 239 -13.31 13.31 3.49
C VAL A 239 -12.32 14.09 4.35
N MET A 240 -11.07 13.64 4.45
CA MET A 240 -10.04 14.33 5.24
C MET A 240 -9.79 15.76 4.75
N MET A 241 -9.67 15.96 3.44
CA MET A 241 -9.44 17.30 2.88
C MET A 241 -10.65 18.23 3.06
N LEU A 242 -11.87 17.69 3.04
CA LEU A 242 -13.09 18.48 3.15
C LEU A 242 -13.49 18.78 4.60
N SER A 243 -13.14 17.89 5.56
CA SER A 243 -13.52 18.06 6.97
C SER A 243 -12.41 18.63 7.84
N LEU A 244 -11.12 18.33 7.55
CA LEU A 244 -9.99 18.58 8.44
C LEU A 244 -9.12 19.79 8.07
N ILE A 245 -9.39 20.50 6.97
CA ILE A 245 -8.57 21.65 6.57
C ILE A 245 -8.56 22.74 7.64
N HIS A 246 -9.63 22.89 8.43
CA HIS A 246 -9.66 23.83 9.55
C HIS A 246 -8.79 23.44 10.75
N ILE A 247 -8.46 22.17 10.93
CA ILE A 247 -7.61 21.71 12.05
C ILE A 247 -6.12 21.92 11.74
N SER A 248 -5.76 22.06 10.47
CA SER A 248 -4.38 22.24 10.02
C SER A 248 -3.99 23.70 9.76
N GLU A 249 -4.86 24.68 10.01
CA GLU A 249 -4.38 26.06 10.06
C GLU A 249 -3.38 26.17 11.21
N PRO A 250 -2.07 26.36 10.92
CA PRO A 250 -1.17 26.74 11.98
C PRO A 250 -1.74 28.03 12.56
N THR A 251 -2.03 28.02 13.86
CA THR A 251 -2.29 29.25 14.59
C THR A 251 -1.34 30.31 14.04
N ARG A 252 -1.88 31.24 13.24
CA ARG A 252 -1.16 32.44 12.87
C ARG A 252 -0.77 33.05 14.21
N LEU A 253 0.47 32.87 14.60
CA LEU A 253 1.09 33.67 15.61
C LEU A 253 0.94 35.09 15.09
N GLN A 254 -0.09 35.78 15.62
CA GLN A 254 -0.19 37.20 15.51
C GLN A 254 1.05 37.75 16.22
N VAL A 255 1.98 38.22 15.43
CA VAL A 255 3.08 39.10 15.89
C VAL A 255 2.54 40.50 15.83
#